data_500eea6ad091201763243c51cfe05e54
#
_entry.id   500eea6ad091201763243c51cfe05e54
#
_cell.length_a   1.000
_cell.length_b   1.000
_cell.length_c   1.000
_cell.angle_alpha   90.00
_cell.angle_beta   90.00
_cell.angle_gamma   90.00
#
_symmetry.space_group_name_H-M   'P 1'
#
loop_
_entity.id
_entity.type
_entity.pdbx_description
1 polymer ?
#
loop_
_entity_poly.entity_id
_entity_poly.type
_entity_poly.pdbx_seq_one_letter_code
_entity_poly.pdbx_strand_id
1 'polypeptide(L)'
;MPYYLGIDIGTSASKGVLIDAECRIVAQASCQHETENPRDGWYQHDAEAIWWGDFCRLSRELIERASIEASQIRCVGLSALGCDCVPVDEDCHALAPAILYGVDARSKPQIDELLSEYGSDRARELFGHDPCSSDIAPKVLWFKENMPEVHERAAKFLTASSYLCAKLTGRFTIDRYLAEDFLPLYDRETWRVNERGCARFCRPDQMAEVMAATDIAGVITDRAADETGLAKGTPVLVGTGDSGAEAISTGVFCPGDMMVQLGSTAYFIYLADHMVDDARLWPGTFIIPGTYGICAGTNTAGALTAWLRRELYRDAVDAERSGGPDAYEVMARDAGQVGPGADGLLCLPYFAGERTPLNDPEARGVFFGLTERHTRGHMVRAALEGIAYTVAAHVDIIERDHGLPIEHIMLVGGGTKNPVWMQAIADVCGREVSVAKVTVGACFGDALMAALAGGAYSSWGELARVLGVAQTIEPDMDAHELYASRRHIFDELYARNCDLMHELV
;
A
#
# COMPACT_ATOMS: atom_id res chain seq x y z
N MET A 1 29.03 14.23 -7.04
CA MET A 1 28.52 12.94 -6.60
C MET A 1 27.13 12.79 -7.21
N PRO A 2 26.74 11.65 -7.76
CA PRO A 2 25.39 11.47 -8.30
C PRO A 2 24.37 11.29 -7.16
N TYR A 3 23.16 11.82 -7.38
CA TYR A 3 22.04 11.67 -6.48
C TYR A 3 20.80 11.17 -7.22
N TYR A 4 19.87 10.58 -6.48
CA TYR A 4 18.63 10.00 -6.99
C TYR A 4 17.47 10.52 -6.12
N LEU A 5 16.47 11.05 -6.78
CA LEU A 5 15.31 11.66 -6.13
C LEU A 5 14.14 10.68 -6.15
N GLY A 6 13.47 10.52 -5.00
CA GLY A 6 12.21 9.81 -4.90
C GLY A 6 11.15 10.67 -4.22
N ILE A 7 9.97 10.77 -4.82
CA ILE A 7 8.83 11.52 -4.28
C ILE A 7 7.57 10.66 -4.37
N ASP A 8 6.89 10.55 -3.22
CA ASP A 8 5.63 9.84 -3.04
C ASP A 8 4.53 10.83 -2.63
N ILE A 9 3.41 10.80 -3.35
CA ILE A 9 2.22 11.58 -3.04
C ILE A 9 1.17 10.66 -2.42
N GLY A 10 1.03 10.74 -1.10
CA GLY A 10 0.05 9.93 -0.36
C GLY A 10 -1.31 10.61 -0.19
N THR A 11 -2.18 10.00 0.60
CA THR A 11 -3.57 10.47 0.81
C THR A 11 -3.65 11.73 1.68
N SER A 12 -2.78 11.89 2.68
CA SER A 12 -2.82 13.01 3.63
C SER A 12 -1.49 13.72 3.77
N ALA A 13 -0.45 13.20 3.13
CA ALA A 13 0.89 13.78 3.15
C ALA A 13 1.70 13.30 1.96
N SER A 14 2.50 14.19 1.42
CA SER A 14 3.52 13.87 0.43
C SER A 14 4.90 13.81 1.07
N LYS A 15 5.75 12.91 0.59
CA LYS A 15 7.10 12.69 1.12
C LYS A 15 8.11 12.63 -0.01
N GLY A 16 9.32 13.07 0.29
CA GLY A 16 10.42 12.97 -0.67
C GLY A 16 11.74 12.70 0.02
N VAL A 17 12.62 11.99 -0.68
CA VAL A 17 13.99 11.75 -0.27
C VAL A 17 14.95 11.96 -1.43
N LEU A 18 16.16 12.37 -1.08
CA LEU A 18 17.31 12.37 -1.96
C LEU A 18 18.32 11.39 -1.40
N ILE A 19 18.77 10.43 -2.21
CA ILE A 19 19.79 9.46 -1.83
C ILE A 19 21.07 9.62 -2.65
N ASP A 20 22.21 9.19 -2.09
CA ASP A 20 23.46 9.05 -2.82
C ASP A 20 23.58 7.67 -3.51
N ALA A 21 24.71 7.43 -4.18
CA ALA A 21 24.96 6.17 -4.88
C ALA A 21 25.10 4.94 -3.97
N GLU A 22 25.28 5.14 -2.67
CA GLU A 22 25.30 4.09 -1.64
C GLU A 22 23.96 3.95 -0.91
N CYS A 23 22.88 4.48 -1.48
CA CYS A 23 21.49 4.47 -0.93
C CYS A 23 21.37 5.15 0.44
N ARG A 24 22.29 6.03 0.81
CA ARG A 24 22.17 6.80 2.06
C ARG A 24 21.30 8.03 1.82
N ILE A 25 20.36 8.27 2.73
CA ILE A 25 19.52 9.46 2.68
C ILE A 25 20.36 10.70 2.97
N VAL A 26 20.42 11.61 2.00
CA VAL A 26 21.12 12.89 2.08
C VAL A 26 20.19 14.00 2.54
N ALA A 27 18.95 13.98 2.08
CA ALA A 27 17.89 14.88 2.50
C ALA A 27 16.55 14.18 2.48
N GLN A 28 15.65 14.62 3.35
CA GLN A 28 14.25 14.21 3.37
C GLN A 28 13.36 15.42 3.66
N ALA A 29 12.16 15.41 3.09
CA ALA A 29 11.14 16.42 3.28
C ALA A 29 9.75 15.79 3.25
N SER A 30 8.78 16.47 3.84
CA SER A 30 7.37 16.07 3.77
C SER A 30 6.48 17.30 3.89
N CYS A 31 5.32 17.24 3.26
CA CYS A 31 4.26 18.23 3.44
C CYS A 31 2.92 17.52 3.68
N GLN A 32 2.13 18.13 4.56
CA GLN A 32 0.77 17.67 4.86
C GLN A 32 -0.21 18.37 3.92
N HIS A 33 -1.26 17.67 3.54
CA HIS A 33 -2.40 18.21 2.81
C HIS A 33 -3.69 17.55 3.28
N GLU A 34 -4.81 18.12 2.91
CA GLU A 34 -6.11 17.61 3.30
C GLU A 34 -6.78 16.92 2.10
N THR A 35 -7.47 15.83 2.38
CA THR A 35 -8.38 15.19 1.43
C THR A 35 -9.73 15.86 1.50
N GLU A 36 -10.26 16.31 0.37
CA GLU A 36 -11.59 16.88 0.30
C GLU A 36 -12.67 15.80 0.40
N ASN A 37 -13.68 16.06 1.22
CA ASN A 37 -14.88 15.24 1.33
C ASN A 37 -16.12 16.10 1.03
N PRO A 38 -16.45 16.34 -0.26
CA PRO A 38 -17.55 17.25 -0.63
C PRO A 38 -18.94 16.67 -0.33
N ARG A 39 -19.05 15.35 -0.17
CA ARG A 39 -20.26 14.60 0.21
C ARG A 39 -19.85 13.35 0.97
N ASP A 40 -20.75 12.81 1.77
CA ASP A 40 -20.52 11.53 2.43
C ASP A 40 -20.16 10.42 1.42
N GLY A 41 -19.05 9.71 1.69
CA GLY A 41 -18.50 8.69 0.81
C GLY A 41 -17.78 9.20 -0.45
N TRP A 42 -17.61 10.52 -0.63
CA TRP A 42 -16.84 11.09 -1.74
C TRP A 42 -15.51 11.63 -1.24
N TYR A 43 -14.42 11.19 -1.82
CA TYR A 43 -13.07 11.61 -1.46
C TYR A 43 -12.30 12.01 -2.71
N GLN A 44 -11.73 13.23 -2.72
CA GLN A 44 -11.09 13.76 -3.90
C GLN A 44 -9.90 14.64 -3.56
N HIS A 45 -9.01 14.79 -4.54
CA HIS A 45 -7.90 15.73 -4.50
C HIS A 45 -7.98 16.71 -5.68
N ASP A 46 -7.53 17.94 -5.45
CA ASP A 46 -7.11 18.85 -6.51
C ASP A 46 -5.72 18.43 -6.99
N ALA A 47 -5.63 17.83 -8.18
CA ALA A 47 -4.37 17.30 -8.71
C ALA A 47 -3.32 18.40 -8.97
N GLU A 48 -3.74 19.62 -9.37
CA GLU A 48 -2.82 20.73 -9.58
C GLU A 48 -2.27 21.29 -8.26
N ALA A 49 -3.14 21.52 -7.28
CA ALA A 49 -2.75 22.13 -6.02
C ALA A 49 -2.00 21.15 -5.10
N ILE A 50 -2.45 19.89 -5.04
CA ILE A 50 -1.89 18.88 -4.12
C ILE A 50 -0.77 18.11 -4.83
N TRP A 51 -1.08 17.33 -5.87
CA TRP A 51 -0.10 16.42 -6.45
C TRP A 51 1.07 17.15 -7.08
N TRP A 52 0.77 18.08 -8.00
CA TRP A 52 1.80 18.85 -8.66
C TRP A 52 2.44 19.89 -7.72
N GLY A 53 1.63 20.60 -6.94
CA GLY A 53 2.10 21.59 -5.97
C GLY A 53 3.06 21.01 -4.94
N ASP A 54 2.72 19.85 -4.35
CA ASP A 54 3.57 19.16 -3.39
C ASP A 54 4.85 18.63 -4.04
N PHE A 55 4.77 18.05 -5.25
CA PHE A 55 5.94 17.60 -5.99
C PHE A 55 6.92 18.77 -6.24
N CYS A 56 6.44 19.90 -6.71
CA CYS A 56 7.26 21.10 -6.94
C CYS A 56 7.89 21.64 -5.66
N ARG A 57 7.13 21.63 -4.58
CA ARG A 57 7.62 22.06 -3.27
C ARG A 57 8.71 21.14 -2.73
N LEU A 58 8.45 19.84 -2.72
CA LEU A 58 9.36 18.83 -2.18
C LEU A 58 10.67 18.78 -2.97
N SER A 59 10.62 18.82 -4.32
CA SER A 59 11.83 18.78 -5.15
C SER A 59 12.74 19.97 -4.87
N ARG A 60 12.20 21.19 -4.77
CA ARG A 60 12.99 22.39 -4.43
C ARG A 60 13.56 22.31 -3.02
N GLU A 61 12.75 21.92 -2.04
CA GLU A 61 13.16 21.80 -0.64
C GLU A 61 14.27 20.76 -0.46
N LEU A 62 14.23 19.63 -1.16
CA LEU A 62 15.24 18.58 -1.10
C LEU A 62 16.58 19.05 -1.70
N ILE A 63 16.56 19.76 -2.84
CA ILE A 63 17.75 20.36 -3.45
C ILE A 63 18.41 21.35 -2.50
N GLU A 64 17.60 22.23 -1.89
CA GLU A 64 18.09 23.23 -0.94
C GLU A 64 18.68 22.60 0.32
N ARG A 65 17.94 21.64 0.94
CA ARG A 65 18.40 20.94 2.16
C ARG A 65 19.70 20.15 1.94
N ALA A 66 19.84 19.52 0.78
CA ALA A 66 21.04 18.79 0.42
C ALA A 66 22.19 19.72 0.01
N SER A 67 21.92 21.01 -0.25
CA SER A 67 22.89 22.00 -0.73
C SER A 67 23.63 21.52 -2.00
N ILE A 68 22.88 20.97 -2.98
CA ILE A 68 23.42 20.43 -4.23
C ILE A 68 22.96 21.25 -5.43
N GLU A 69 23.65 21.08 -6.56
CA GLU A 69 23.17 21.55 -7.85
C GLU A 69 22.17 20.54 -8.44
N ALA A 70 21.06 21.03 -8.97
CA ALA A 70 20.01 20.17 -9.57
C ALA A 70 20.55 19.21 -10.65
N SER A 71 21.60 19.60 -11.36
CA SER A 71 22.28 18.77 -12.39
C SER A 71 22.99 17.53 -11.82
N GLN A 72 23.15 17.43 -10.51
CA GLN A 72 23.72 16.27 -9.84
C GLN A 72 22.68 15.15 -9.61
N ILE A 73 21.36 15.46 -9.77
CA ILE A 73 20.29 14.47 -9.74
C ILE A 73 20.29 13.73 -11.09
N ARG A 74 20.54 12.42 -11.04
CA ARG A 74 20.70 11.57 -12.23
C ARG A 74 19.40 10.97 -12.72
N CYS A 75 18.45 10.73 -11.83
CA CYS A 75 17.14 10.18 -12.16
C CYS A 75 16.14 10.56 -11.09
N VAL A 76 14.87 10.65 -11.50
CA VAL A 76 13.72 10.93 -10.64
C VAL A 76 12.80 9.71 -10.68
N GLY A 77 12.55 9.12 -9.52
CA GLY A 77 11.50 8.13 -9.28
C GLY A 77 10.30 8.78 -8.59
N LEU A 78 9.15 8.25 -8.84
CA LEU A 78 7.91 8.76 -8.27
C LEU A 78 6.88 7.66 -8.03
N SER A 79 6.16 7.78 -6.95
CA SER A 79 4.95 7.02 -6.65
C SER A 79 3.84 7.95 -6.18
N ALA A 80 2.66 7.41 -6.17
CA ALA A 80 1.52 8.10 -5.58
C ALA A 80 0.50 7.08 -5.08
N LEU A 81 -0.51 7.59 -4.32
CA LEU A 81 -1.68 6.78 -4.01
C LEU A 81 -2.19 6.12 -5.30
N GLY A 82 -2.54 4.86 -5.21
CA GLY A 82 -2.97 4.06 -6.36
C GLY A 82 -4.49 4.05 -6.52
N CYS A 83 -4.96 3.54 -7.69
CA CYS A 83 -6.38 3.34 -7.96
C CYS A 83 -7.21 4.62 -7.96
N ASP A 84 -6.60 5.77 -8.17
CA ASP A 84 -7.25 7.06 -8.35
C ASP A 84 -7.45 7.40 -9.84
N CYS A 85 -8.33 8.36 -10.13
CA CYS A 85 -8.67 8.70 -11.50
C CYS A 85 -8.84 10.21 -11.67
N VAL A 86 -8.00 10.81 -12.52
CA VAL A 86 -8.11 12.22 -12.93
C VAL A 86 -8.25 12.34 -14.45
N PRO A 87 -9.30 13.00 -14.97
CA PRO A 87 -9.40 13.36 -16.38
C PRO A 87 -8.54 14.59 -16.69
N VAL A 88 -7.71 14.51 -17.72
CA VAL A 88 -6.81 15.61 -18.12
C VAL A 88 -6.97 15.96 -19.60
N ASP A 89 -6.63 17.21 -19.97
CA ASP A 89 -6.52 17.64 -21.37
C ASP A 89 -5.17 17.25 -22.01
N GLU A 90 -4.94 17.68 -23.25
CA GLU A 90 -3.71 17.37 -24.00
C GLU A 90 -2.45 17.99 -23.39
N ASP A 91 -2.58 19.09 -22.65
CA ASP A 91 -1.50 19.79 -21.93
C ASP A 91 -1.33 19.29 -20.48
N CYS A 92 -2.03 18.21 -20.11
CA CYS A 92 -2.05 17.62 -18.77
C CYS A 92 -2.57 18.57 -17.68
N HIS A 93 -3.59 19.40 -18.00
CA HIS A 93 -4.36 20.11 -16.98
C HIS A 93 -5.53 19.26 -16.52
N ALA A 94 -5.75 19.17 -15.22
CA ALA A 94 -6.89 18.46 -14.67
C ALA A 94 -8.21 19.15 -15.05
N LEU A 95 -9.16 18.40 -15.61
CA LEU A 95 -10.47 18.89 -16.03
C LEU A 95 -11.53 18.79 -14.92
N ALA A 96 -11.25 18.03 -13.89
CA ALA A 96 -12.06 17.85 -12.68
C ALA A 96 -11.17 17.39 -11.53
N PRO A 97 -11.64 17.49 -10.25
CA PRO A 97 -10.96 16.86 -9.14
C PRO A 97 -10.78 15.36 -9.36
N ALA A 98 -9.66 14.83 -8.89
CA ALA A 98 -9.36 13.41 -8.96
C ALA A 98 -10.24 12.60 -7.99
N ILE A 99 -10.84 11.53 -8.48
CA ILE A 99 -11.55 10.54 -7.65
C ILE A 99 -10.51 9.62 -7.03
N LEU A 100 -10.49 9.51 -5.69
CA LEU A 100 -9.50 8.71 -5.00
C LEU A 100 -9.81 7.20 -5.10
N TYR A 101 -8.90 6.41 -4.56
CA TYR A 101 -8.95 4.93 -4.54
C TYR A 101 -10.19 4.39 -3.81
N GLY A 102 -10.12 3.16 -3.30
CA GLY A 102 -11.23 2.41 -2.69
C GLY A 102 -12.00 3.06 -1.53
N VAL A 103 -11.53 4.21 -1.01
CA VAL A 103 -12.28 5.00 0.00
C VAL A 103 -13.43 5.80 -0.60
N ASP A 104 -13.36 6.13 -1.91
CA ASP A 104 -14.42 6.84 -2.61
C ASP A 104 -15.50 5.88 -3.11
N ALA A 105 -16.74 6.12 -2.71
CA ALA A 105 -17.87 5.26 -3.03
C ALA A 105 -18.77 5.83 -4.16
N ARG A 106 -18.37 6.95 -4.82
CA ARG A 106 -19.23 7.60 -5.83
C ARG A 106 -19.54 6.74 -7.05
N SER A 107 -18.64 5.82 -7.41
CA SER A 107 -18.81 4.89 -8.53
C SER A 107 -19.56 3.60 -8.18
N LYS A 108 -20.06 3.47 -6.93
CA LYS A 108 -20.83 2.29 -6.53
C LYS A 108 -22.03 1.99 -7.43
N PRO A 109 -22.86 2.98 -7.87
CA PRO A 109 -23.96 2.71 -8.80
C PRO A 109 -23.48 2.07 -10.12
N GLN A 110 -22.33 2.51 -10.65
CA GLN A 110 -21.75 1.96 -11.88
C GLN A 110 -21.25 0.53 -11.66
N ILE A 111 -20.68 0.23 -10.50
CA ILE A 111 -20.27 -1.13 -10.10
C ILE A 111 -21.50 -2.04 -10.05
N ASP A 112 -22.56 -1.60 -9.36
CA ASP A 112 -23.82 -2.39 -9.22
C ASP A 112 -24.47 -2.63 -10.59
N GLU A 113 -24.42 -1.63 -11.49
CA GLU A 113 -24.90 -1.77 -12.89
C GLU A 113 -24.07 -2.81 -13.67
N LEU A 114 -22.73 -2.72 -13.59
CA LEU A 114 -21.83 -3.67 -14.28
C LEU A 114 -22.03 -5.10 -13.78
N LEU A 115 -22.18 -5.29 -12.47
CA LEU A 115 -22.49 -6.60 -11.87
C LEU A 115 -23.87 -7.12 -12.32
N SER A 116 -24.87 -6.25 -12.39
CA SER A 116 -26.21 -6.63 -12.90
C SER A 116 -26.21 -6.99 -14.38
N GLU A 117 -25.39 -6.31 -15.20
CA GLU A 117 -25.32 -6.53 -16.65
C GLU A 117 -24.50 -7.78 -16.99
N TYR A 118 -23.33 -7.96 -16.38
CA TYR A 118 -22.41 -9.05 -16.74
C TYR A 118 -22.62 -10.31 -15.90
N GLY A 119 -23.17 -10.18 -14.70
CA GLY A 119 -23.12 -11.23 -13.68
C GLY A 119 -21.74 -11.35 -13.04
N SER A 120 -21.68 -11.90 -11.82
CA SER A 120 -20.43 -11.94 -11.03
C SER A 120 -19.29 -12.68 -11.74
N ASP A 121 -19.57 -13.84 -12.35
CA ASP A 121 -18.51 -14.64 -13.01
C ASP A 121 -17.87 -13.89 -14.18
N ARG A 122 -18.70 -13.27 -15.02
CA ARG A 122 -18.18 -12.52 -16.18
C ARG A 122 -17.53 -11.21 -15.76
N ALA A 123 -18.03 -10.54 -14.73
CA ALA A 123 -17.41 -9.34 -14.18
C ALA A 123 -16.01 -9.69 -13.63
N ARG A 124 -15.91 -10.79 -12.86
CA ARG A 124 -14.62 -11.27 -12.34
C ARG A 124 -13.63 -11.64 -13.46
N GLU A 125 -14.11 -12.27 -14.54
CA GLU A 125 -13.26 -12.56 -15.71
C GLU A 125 -12.72 -11.28 -16.38
N LEU A 126 -13.54 -10.21 -16.46
CA LEU A 126 -13.16 -8.95 -17.09
C LEU A 126 -12.21 -8.10 -16.24
N PHE A 127 -12.45 -8.02 -14.93
CA PHE A 127 -11.70 -7.19 -13.99
C PHE A 127 -10.56 -7.94 -13.29
N GLY A 128 -10.50 -9.27 -13.39
CA GLY A 128 -9.54 -10.10 -12.67
C GLY A 128 -9.92 -10.40 -11.22
N HIS A 129 -10.96 -9.73 -10.70
CA HIS A 129 -11.55 -9.86 -9.36
C HIS A 129 -12.99 -9.35 -9.35
N ASP A 130 -13.68 -9.43 -8.23
CA ASP A 130 -14.99 -8.81 -8.08
C ASP A 130 -14.85 -7.27 -8.16
N PRO A 131 -15.55 -6.59 -9.09
CA PRO A 131 -15.44 -5.14 -9.26
C PRO A 131 -15.69 -4.37 -7.97
N CYS A 132 -14.84 -3.40 -7.67
CA CYS A 132 -14.89 -2.63 -6.45
C CYS A 132 -14.56 -1.14 -6.68
N SER A 133 -14.58 -0.34 -5.62
CA SER A 133 -14.29 1.09 -5.68
C SER A 133 -12.83 1.44 -6.01
N SER A 134 -11.92 0.46 -6.01
CA SER A 134 -10.55 0.65 -6.49
C SER A 134 -10.45 0.65 -8.03
N ASP A 135 -11.37 -0.02 -8.73
CA ASP A 135 -11.32 -0.09 -10.18
C ASP A 135 -11.53 1.27 -10.86
N ILE A 136 -10.75 1.51 -11.90
CA ILE A 136 -10.80 2.78 -12.65
C ILE A 136 -11.93 2.79 -13.68
N ALA A 137 -12.23 1.68 -14.33
CA ALA A 137 -13.29 1.64 -15.35
C ALA A 137 -14.66 2.11 -14.82
N PRO A 138 -15.13 1.75 -13.61
CA PRO A 138 -16.34 2.33 -13.00
C PRO A 138 -16.23 3.83 -12.73
N LYS A 139 -15.05 4.36 -12.36
CA LYS A 139 -14.84 5.81 -12.18
C LYS A 139 -14.91 6.58 -13.51
N VAL A 140 -14.34 6.00 -14.57
CA VAL A 140 -14.45 6.57 -15.94
C VAL A 140 -15.91 6.57 -16.40
N LEU A 141 -16.67 5.49 -16.11
CA LEU A 141 -18.10 5.43 -16.40
C LEU A 141 -18.87 6.48 -15.59
N TRP A 142 -18.51 6.70 -14.35
CA TRP A 142 -19.10 7.76 -13.53
C TRP A 142 -18.87 9.14 -14.15
N PHE A 143 -17.67 9.48 -14.65
CA PHE A 143 -17.42 10.73 -15.38
C PHE A 143 -18.28 10.82 -16.62
N LYS A 144 -18.41 9.73 -17.40
CA LYS A 144 -19.24 9.69 -18.62
C LYS A 144 -20.70 10.04 -18.33
N GLU A 145 -21.25 9.58 -17.23
CA GLU A 145 -22.66 9.76 -16.88
C GLU A 145 -22.94 11.07 -16.13
N ASN A 146 -22.03 11.49 -15.26
CA ASN A 146 -22.25 12.64 -14.37
C ASN A 146 -21.56 13.93 -14.85
N MET A 147 -20.51 13.82 -15.68
CA MET A 147 -19.74 14.93 -16.21
C MET A 147 -19.39 14.69 -17.69
N PRO A 148 -20.39 14.51 -18.60
CA PRO A 148 -20.16 14.08 -19.97
C PRO A 148 -19.27 15.04 -20.77
N GLU A 149 -19.33 16.33 -20.52
CA GLU A 149 -18.45 17.31 -21.18
C GLU A 149 -16.98 17.12 -20.76
N VAL A 150 -16.71 16.80 -19.50
CA VAL A 150 -15.37 16.49 -19.00
C VAL A 150 -14.88 15.20 -19.62
N HIS A 151 -15.70 14.15 -19.61
CA HIS A 151 -15.37 12.85 -20.21
C HIS A 151 -15.05 12.97 -21.70
N GLU A 152 -15.82 13.74 -22.47
CA GLU A 152 -15.59 13.92 -23.90
C GLU A 152 -14.31 14.71 -24.18
N ARG A 153 -14.04 15.77 -23.39
CA ARG A 153 -12.87 16.64 -23.54
C ARG A 153 -11.60 16.00 -23.00
N ALA A 154 -11.69 14.99 -22.14
CA ALA A 154 -10.52 14.33 -21.58
C ALA A 154 -9.65 13.75 -22.71
N ALA A 155 -8.39 14.15 -22.75
CA ALA A 155 -7.37 13.52 -23.57
C ALA A 155 -6.94 12.18 -22.96
N LYS A 156 -6.85 12.13 -21.61
CA LYS A 156 -6.48 10.92 -20.85
C LYS A 156 -7.24 10.84 -19.53
N PHE A 157 -7.40 9.60 -19.02
CA PHE A 157 -7.72 9.29 -17.64
C PHE A 157 -6.45 8.72 -16.99
N LEU A 158 -5.94 9.38 -15.95
CA LEU A 158 -4.64 9.08 -15.34
C LEU A 158 -4.77 8.77 -13.87
N THR A 159 -3.80 7.99 -13.35
CA THR A 159 -3.50 7.93 -11.92
C THR A 159 -2.62 9.10 -11.50
N ALA A 160 -2.44 9.32 -10.20
CA ALA A 160 -1.62 10.42 -9.69
C ALA A 160 -0.16 10.29 -10.16
N SER A 161 0.45 9.10 -10.11
CA SER A 161 1.81 8.90 -10.61
C SER A 161 1.91 9.15 -12.12
N SER A 162 0.94 8.68 -12.91
CA SER A 162 0.87 8.94 -14.36
C SER A 162 0.71 10.44 -14.66
N TYR A 163 -0.11 11.14 -13.86
CA TYR A 163 -0.27 12.58 -13.95
C TYR A 163 1.05 13.34 -13.69
N LEU A 164 1.76 12.98 -12.60
CA LEU A 164 3.06 13.57 -12.29
C LEU A 164 4.09 13.30 -13.39
N CYS A 165 4.14 12.06 -13.88
CA CYS A 165 5.02 11.71 -15.00
C CYS A 165 4.72 12.56 -16.24
N ALA A 166 3.44 12.76 -16.59
CA ALA A 166 3.04 13.59 -17.72
C ALA A 166 3.39 15.08 -17.51
N LYS A 167 3.19 15.63 -16.31
CA LYS A 167 3.59 17.00 -15.96
C LYS A 167 5.10 17.22 -16.13
N LEU A 168 5.90 16.22 -15.73
CA LEU A 168 7.36 16.29 -15.78
C LEU A 168 7.91 16.13 -17.20
N THR A 169 7.33 15.23 -18.00
CA THR A 169 7.93 14.76 -19.27
C THR A 169 7.12 15.11 -20.52
N GLY A 170 5.86 15.46 -20.39
CA GLY A 170 4.91 15.60 -21.50
C GLY A 170 4.46 14.25 -22.08
N ARG A 171 4.74 13.11 -21.44
CA ARG A 171 4.35 11.78 -21.92
C ARG A 171 3.33 11.15 -20.99
N PHE A 172 2.28 10.59 -21.55
CA PHE A 172 1.21 9.91 -20.85
C PHE A 172 1.52 8.41 -20.75
N THR A 173 2.10 8.00 -19.64
CA THR A 173 2.50 6.62 -19.37
C THR A 173 1.87 6.11 -18.06
N ILE A 174 1.74 4.79 -17.94
CA ILE A 174 1.30 4.10 -16.73
C ILE A 174 2.12 2.82 -16.58
N ASP A 175 2.42 2.42 -15.37
CA ASP A 175 3.10 1.15 -15.14
C ASP A 175 2.12 -0.03 -15.13
N ARG A 176 2.66 -1.25 -15.29
CA ARG A 176 1.84 -2.46 -15.33
C ARG A 176 1.13 -2.75 -14.01
N TYR A 177 1.75 -2.38 -12.89
CA TYR A 177 1.18 -2.58 -11.57
C TYR A 177 -0.13 -1.82 -11.40
N LEU A 178 -0.17 -0.54 -11.77
CA LEU A 178 -1.39 0.27 -11.74
C LEU A 178 -2.33 0.03 -12.92
N ALA A 179 -1.83 -0.47 -14.06
CA ALA A 179 -2.68 -0.81 -15.20
C ALA A 179 -3.63 -1.99 -14.91
N GLU A 180 -3.34 -2.82 -13.91
CA GLU A 180 -4.28 -3.84 -13.40
C GLU A 180 -5.61 -3.23 -12.96
N ASP A 181 -5.59 -2.08 -12.31
CA ASP A 181 -6.80 -1.39 -11.83
C ASP A 181 -7.64 -0.78 -12.97
N PHE A 182 -7.08 -0.71 -14.18
CA PHE A 182 -7.76 -0.24 -15.40
C PHE A 182 -8.45 -1.35 -16.19
N LEU A 183 -8.36 -2.61 -15.76
CA LEU A 183 -9.08 -3.68 -16.46
C LEU A 183 -10.60 -3.37 -16.50
N PRO A 184 -11.27 -3.65 -17.63
CA PRO A 184 -10.83 -4.31 -18.88
C PRO A 184 -10.29 -3.35 -19.96
N LEU A 185 -9.91 -2.10 -19.66
CA LEU A 185 -9.49 -1.10 -20.65
C LEU A 185 -8.15 -1.45 -21.31
N TYR A 186 -7.32 -2.24 -20.63
CA TYR A 186 -6.14 -2.88 -21.20
C TYR A 186 -6.35 -4.37 -21.36
N ASP A 187 -5.60 -4.98 -22.26
CA ASP A 187 -5.48 -6.43 -22.40
C ASP A 187 -4.36 -6.92 -21.47
N ARG A 188 -4.70 -7.79 -20.53
CA ARG A 188 -3.79 -8.23 -19.45
C ARG A 188 -2.57 -9.01 -19.93
N GLU A 189 -2.67 -9.69 -21.09
CA GLU A 189 -1.54 -10.46 -21.62
C GLU A 189 -0.55 -9.57 -22.36
N THR A 190 -1.07 -8.62 -23.14
CA THR A 190 -0.25 -7.80 -24.04
C THR A 190 0.05 -6.41 -23.48
N TRP A 191 -0.69 -5.98 -22.48
CA TRP A 191 -0.68 -4.61 -21.92
C TRP A 191 -0.94 -3.52 -22.95
N ARG A 192 -1.66 -3.87 -24.01
CA ARG A 192 -2.15 -2.91 -25.02
C ARG A 192 -3.56 -2.46 -24.68
N VAL A 193 -3.92 -1.29 -25.20
CA VAL A 193 -5.30 -0.81 -25.06
C VAL A 193 -6.28 -1.82 -25.67
N ASN A 194 -7.28 -2.21 -24.89
CA ASN A 194 -8.32 -3.12 -25.31
C ASN A 194 -9.52 -2.34 -25.89
N GLU A 195 -9.57 -2.18 -27.20
CA GLU A 195 -10.65 -1.42 -27.86
C GLU A 195 -12.06 -1.93 -27.51
N ARG A 196 -12.22 -3.24 -27.36
CA ARG A 196 -13.52 -3.84 -26.96
C ARG A 196 -13.84 -3.54 -25.50
N GLY A 197 -12.82 -3.60 -24.64
CA GLY A 197 -12.96 -3.25 -23.23
C GLY A 197 -13.30 -1.77 -23.06
N CYS A 198 -12.68 -0.88 -23.85
CA CYS A 198 -12.95 0.56 -23.80
C CYS A 198 -14.38 0.93 -24.29
N ALA A 199 -15.00 0.16 -25.18
CA ALA A 199 -16.22 0.55 -25.91
C ALA A 199 -17.36 1.06 -25.02
N ARG A 200 -17.52 0.53 -23.80
CA ARG A 200 -18.51 0.99 -22.83
C ARG A 200 -18.08 2.26 -22.09
N PHE A 201 -16.81 2.39 -21.78
CA PHE A 201 -16.28 3.32 -20.79
C PHE A 201 -15.74 4.60 -21.41
N CYS A 202 -14.89 4.48 -22.43
CA CYS A 202 -14.13 5.60 -22.98
C CYS A 202 -13.67 5.32 -24.41
N ARG A 203 -13.02 6.31 -25.02
CA ARG A 203 -12.32 6.11 -26.30
C ARG A 203 -10.94 5.44 -26.02
N PRO A 204 -10.45 4.55 -26.90
CA PRO A 204 -9.14 3.92 -26.76
C PRO A 204 -7.98 4.90 -26.65
N ASP A 205 -8.07 6.05 -27.35
CA ASP A 205 -7.07 7.12 -27.30
C ASP A 205 -6.98 7.86 -25.96
N GLN A 206 -7.95 7.68 -25.07
CA GLN A 206 -7.94 8.24 -23.71
C GLN A 206 -7.11 7.42 -22.71
N MET A 207 -6.53 6.30 -23.14
CA MET A 207 -5.66 5.47 -22.31
C MET A 207 -4.19 5.85 -22.47
N ALA A 208 -3.41 5.76 -21.39
CA ALA A 208 -1.96 5.99 -21.37
C ALA A 208 -1.19 4.79 -21.97
N GLU A 209 0.08 5.00 -22.34
CA GLU A 209 0.98 3.92 -22.78
C GLU A 209 1.48 3.12 -21.58
N VAL A 210 1.33 1.79 -21.62
CA VAL A 210 1.80 0.92 -20.53
C VAL A 210 3.28 0.59 -20.73
N MET A 211 4.07 0.80 -19.66
CA MET A 211 5.51 0.55 -19.61
C MET A 211 5.88 -0.18 -18.31
N ALA A 212 7.15 -0.49 -18.08
CA ALA A 212 7.58 -0.95 -16.75
C ALA A 212 7.81 0.26 -15.82
N ALA A 213 7.56 0.11 -14.53
CA ALA A 213 7.69 1.20 -13.55
C ALA A 213 9.09 1.85 -13.54
N THR A 214 10.12 1.06 -13.80
CA THR A 214 11.54 1.49 -13.86
C THR A 214 12.01 1.92 -15.24
N ASP A 215 11.15 1.88 -16.26
CA ASP A 215 11.51 2.43 -17.56
C ASP A 215 11.57 3.96 -17.48
N ILE A 216 12.45 4.55 -18.29
CA ILE A 216 12.52 6.01 -18.45
C ILE A 216 11.35 6.44 -19.34
N ALA A 217 10.35 7.08 -18.75
CA ALA A 217 9.21 7.63 -19.49
C ALA A 217 9.62 8.79 -20.38
N GLY A 218 10.54 9.62 -19.90
CA GLY A 218 11.01 10.80 -20.60
C GLY A 218 12.05 11.55 -19.77
N VAL A 219 12.18 12.83 -20.04
CA VAL A 219 13.11 13.72 -19.33
C VAL A 219 12.38 14.99 -18.88
N ILE A 220 12.90 15.64 -17.85
CA ILE A 220 12.39 16.92 -17.36
C ILE A 220 12.35 17.94 -18.50
N THR A 221 11.17 18.48 -18.78
CA THR A 221 10.92 19.54 -19.79
C THR A 221 11.38 20.90 -19.28
N ASP A 222 11.42 21.92 -20.17
CA ASP A 222 11.71 23.32 -19.77
C ASP A 222 10.71 23.81 -18.72
N ARG A 223 9.40 23.60 -18.97
CA ARG A 223 8.34 24.00 -18.05
C ARG A 223 8.48 23.33 -16.69
N ALA A 224 8.69 22.02 -16.68
CA ALA A 224 8.86 21.28 -15.44
C ALA A 224 10.12 21.72 -14.68
N ALA A 225 11.22 22.02 -15.36
CA ALA A 225 12.44 22.55 -14.74
C ALA A 225 12.20 23.87 -14.01
N ASP A 226 11.49 24.82 -14.67
CA ASP A 226 11.14 26.11 -14.09
C ASP A 226 10.24 25.97 -12.86
N GLU A 227 9.28 25.03 -12.88
CA GLU A 227 8.33 24.82 -11.78
C GLU A 227 8.87 23.99 -10.64
N THR A 228 9.75 23.00 -10.88
CA THR A 228 10.25 22.07 -9.86
C THR A 228 11.64 22.41 -9.32
N GLY A 229 12.42 23.23 -10.04
CA GLY A 229 13.82 23.47 -9.74
C GLY A 229 14.75 22.33 -10.15
N LEU A 230 14.25 21.24 -10.76
CA LEU A 230 15.05 20.14 -11.31
C LEU A 230 15.77 20.59 -12.60
N ALA A 231 16.87 19.92 -12.93
CA ALA A 231 17.58 20.24 -14.17
C ALA A 231 16.82 19.68 -15.40
N LYS A 232 16.67 20.53 -16.43
CA LYS A 232 16.17 20.07 -17.73
C LYS A 232 16.98 18.88 -18.24
N GLY A 233 16.29 17.89 -18.79
CA GLY A 233 16.91 16.70 -19.35
C GLY A 233 17.20 15.60 -18.32
N THR A 234 16.92 15.80 -17.03
CA THR A 234 17.03 14.73 -16.03
C THR A 234 16.00 13.63 -16.35
N PRO A 235 16.42 12.35 -16.43
CA PRO A 235 15.53 11.23 -16.66
C PRO A 235 14.48 11.07 -15.56
N VAL A 236 13.25 10.72 -15.96
CA VAL A 236 12.11 10.47 -15.07
C VAL A 236 11.58 9.08 -15.34
N LEU A 237 11.34 8.30 -14.30
CA LEU A 237 10.70 6.99 -14.37
C LEU A 237 9.22 7.11 -14.73
N VAL A 238 8.64 6.01 -15.22
CA VAL A 238 7.19 5.87 -15.36
C VAL A 238 6.51 6.08 -14.02
N GLY A 239 7.12 5.58 -12.94
CA GLY A 239 6.56 5.63 -11.59
C GLY A 239 5.57 4.49 -11.35
N THR A 240 4.98 4.47 -10.14
CA THR A 240 4.11 3.36 -9.70
C THR A 240 3.16 3.78 -8.56
N GLY A 241 2.41 2.82 -8.01
CA GLY A 241 1.62 2.99 -6.78
C GLY A 241 2.48 2.98 -5.52
N ASP A 242 2.03 3.70 -4.49
CA ASP A 242 2.68 3.82 -3.19
C ASP A 242 2.97 2.46 -2.52
N SER A 243 2.01 1.53 -2.57
CA SER A 243 2.15 0.20 -1.96
C SER A 243 3.27 -0.63 -2.59
N GLY A 244 3.41 -0.57 -3.90
CA GLY A 244 4.49 -1.24 -4.61
C GLY A 244 5.85 -0.60 -4.34
N ALA A 245 5.94 0.74 -4.35
CA ALA A 245 7.16 1.46 -3.98
C ALA A 245 7.53 1.23 -2.50
N GLU A 246 6.54 1.11 -1.59
CA GLU A 246 6.79 0.73 -0.20
C GLU A 246 7.45 -0.65 -0.11
N ALA A 247 6.95 -1.65 -0.85
CA ALA A 247 7.56 -2.98 -0.87
C ALA A 247 9.01 -2.92 -1.37
N ILE A 248 9.28 -2.18 -2.45
CA ILE A 248 10.64 -1.94 -2.94
C ILE A 248 11.51 -1.30 -1.85
N SER A 249 10.98 -0.33 -1.09
CA SER A 249 11.71 0.35 -0.02
C SER A 249 12.23 -0.59 1.07
N THR A 250 11.59 -1.73 1.23
CA THR A 250 11.90 -2.74 2.25
C THR A 250 12.88 -3.82 1.79
N GLY A 251 13.23 -3.82 0.51
CA GLY A 251 14.11 -4.84 -0.07
C GLY A 251 13.38 -6.07 -0.59
N VAL A 252 12.07 -6.00 -0.80
CA VAL A 252 11.29 -7.07 -1.43
C VAL A 252 11.53 -7.05 -2.93
N PHE A 253 12.46 -7.89 -3.41
CA PHE A 253 12.95 -7.87 -4.79
C PHE A 253 12.86 -9.21 -5.52
N CYS A 254 12.70 -10.30 -4.80
CA CYS A 254 12.75 -11.64 -5.37
C CYS A 254 11.48 -12.43 -5.02
N PRO A 255 11.08 -13.39 -5.88
CA PRO A 255 10.10 -14.39 -5.48
C PRO A 255 10.50 -15.07 -4.16
N GLY A 256 9.57 -15.17 -3.22
CA GLY A 256 9.82 -15.62 -1.86
C GLY A 256 9.93 -14.48 -0.83
N ASP A 257 10.13 -13.25 -1.25
CA ASP A 257 10.13 -12.11 -0.34
C ASP A 257 8.69 -11.66 -0.02
N MET A 258 8.43 -11.33 1.24
CA MET A 258 7.14 -10.85 1.72
C MET A 258 7.31 -9.58 2.55
N MET A 259 6.56 -8.54 2.23
CA MET A 259 6.38 -7.36 3.08
C MET A 259 5.11 -7.51 3.92
N VAL A 260 5.20 -7.17 5.20
CA VAL A 260 4.05 -6.99 6.10
C VAL A 260 4.08 -5.57 6.66
N GLN A 261 3.18 -4.73 6.18
CA GLN A 261 3.05 -3.36 6.65
C GLN A 261 2.06 -3.31 7.83
N LEU A 262 2.55 -2.87 9.00
CA LEU A 262 1.79 -2.74 10.24
C LEU A 262 1.38 -1.27 10.46
N GLY A 263 0.36 -0.84 9.74
CA GLY A 263 -0.29 0.46 9.86
C GLY A 263 -1.56 0.40 10.74
N SER A 264 -2.53 1.28 10.49
CA SER A 264 -3.88 1.16 11.07
C SER A 264 -4.54 -0.16 10.69
N THR A 265 -4.32 -0.58 9.47
CA THR A 265 -4.59 -1.91 8.90
C THR A 265 -3.26 -2.67 8.77
N ALA A 266 -3.29 -3.97 8.50
CA ALA A 266 -2.11 -4.65 7.98
C ALA A 266 -2.29 -4.87 6.47
N TYR A 267 -1.20 -4.69 5.72
CA TYR A 267 -1.15 -4.92 4.29
C TYR A 267 0.04 -5.82 3.95
N PHE A 268 -0.17 -6.74 3.03
CA PHE A 268 0.78 -7.77 2.69
C PHE A 268 1.08 -7.72 1.20
N ILE A 269 2.33 -7.85 0.83
CA ILE A 269 2.77 -8.10 -0.54
C ILE A 269 3.78 -9.24 -0.50
N TYR A 270 3.45 -10.35 -1.12
CA TYR A 270 4.36 -11.45 -1.38
C TYR A 270 4.70 -11.48 -2.86
N LEU A 271 5.98 -11.67 -3.20
CA LEU A 271 6.42 -11.82 -4.59
C LEU A 271 6.42 -13.28 -5.03
N ALA A 272 5.76 -13.55 -6.14
CA ALA A 272 5.72 -14.84 -6.81
C ALA A 272 6.39 -14.77 -8.18
N ASP A 273 6.81 -15.92 -8.71
CA ASP A 273 7.32 -16.08 -10.08
C ASP A 273 6.23 -16.44 -11.09
N HIS A 274 5.01 -16.65 -10.63
CA HIS A 274 3.83 -16.91 -11.46
C HIS A 274 2.56 -16.35 -10.81
N MET A 275 1.52 -16.14 -11.64
CA MET A 275 0.21 -15.68 -11.19
C MET A 275 -0.49 -16.78 -10.39
N VAL A 276 -1.08 -16.40 -9.27
CA VAL A 276 -1.95 -17.25 -8.44
C VAL A 276 -3.40 -16.86 -8.70
N ASP A 277 -4.30 -17.82 -8.78
CA ASP A 277 -5.75 -17.61 -8.84
C ASP A 277 -6.36 -18.04 -7.49
N ASP A 278 -6.63 -17.07 -6.62
CA ASP A 278 -7.23 -17.30 -5.30
C ASP A 278 -8.11 -16.10 -4.90
N ALA A 279 -9.40 -16.31 -4.82
CA ALA A 279 -10.39 -15.28 -4.47
C ALA A 279 -10.23 -14.73 -3.02
N ARG A 280 -9.44 -15.40 -2.18
CA ARG A 280 -9.10 -14.92 -0.83
C ARG A 280 -7.99 -13.86 -0.82
N LEU A 281 -7.32 -13.64 -1.96
CA LEU A 281 -6.15 -12.79 -2.13
C LEU A 281 -6.37 -11.80 -3.28
N TRP A 282 -5.45 -10.87 -3.46
CA TRP A 282 -5.46 -9.91 -4.57
C TRP A 282 -4.19 -10.08 -5.42
N PRO A 283 -4.16 -11.07 -6.31
CA PRO A 283 -3.00 -11.29 -7.17
C PRO A 283 -2.99 -10.35 -8.36
N GLY A 284 -1.81 -9.87 -8.73
CA GLY A 284 -1.62 -8.98 -9.89
C GLY A 284 -0.18 -8.97 -10.37
N THR A 285 0.07 -8.26 -11.47
CA THR A 285 1.42 -7.98 -11.96
C THR A 285 2.16 -7.12 -10.93
N PHE A 286 3.46 -7.37 -10.72
CA PHE A 286 4.26 -6.53 -9.83
C PHE A 286 5.20 -5.60 -10.61
N ILE A 287 5.81 -4.64 -9.90
CA ILE A 287 6.71 -3.62 -10.44
C ILE A 287 7.92 -4.25 -11.13
N ILE A 288 8.47 -5.32 -10.57
CA ILE A 288 9.65 -6.02 -11.09
C ILE A 288 9.22 -6.89 -12.26
N PRO A 289 9.80 -6.71 -13.46
CA PRO A 289 9.41 -7.49 -14.63
C PRO A 289 9.51 -9.00 -14.42
N GLY A 290 8.44 -9.72 -14.76
CA GLY A 290 8.38 -11.18 -14.63
C GLY A 290 8.05 -11.67 -13.23
N THR A 291 7.66 -10.78 -12.33
CA THR A 291 7.16 -11.15 -11.00
C THR A 291 5.70 -10.72 -10.82
N TYR A 292 5.04 -11.35 -9.87
CA TYR A 292 3.64 -11.13 -9.52
C TYR A 292 3.52 -10.81 -8.04
N GLY A 293 2.72 -9.81 -7.71
CA GLY A 293 2.39 -9.48 -6.34
C GLY A 293 1.15 -10.24 -5.89
N ILE A 294 1.28 -11.05 -4.86
CA ILE A 294 0.12 -11.61 -4.15
C ILE A 294 -0.13 -10.67 -2.98
N CYS A 295 -1.13 -9.80 -3.15
CA CYS A 295 -1.48 -8.81 -2.15
C CYS A 295 -2.59 -9.32 -1.24
N ALA A 296 -2.63 -8.81 -0.02
CA ALA A 296 -3.66 -9.10 0.96
C ALA A 296 -3.74 -7.97 2.00
N GLY A 297 -4.81 -7.92 2.78
CA GLY A 297 -4.91 -6.91 3.83
C GLY A 297 -6.02 -7.17 4.82
N THR A 298 -5.78 -6.75 6.07
CA THR A 298 -6.78 -6.78 7.15
C THR A 298 -7.41 -5.42 7.34
N ASN A 299 -8.60 -5.35 7.91
CA ASN A 299 -9.23 -4.06 8.24
C ASN A 299 -8.72 -3.47 9.55
N THR A 300 -8.19 -4.30 10.43
CA THR A 300 -7.87 -3.88 11.79
C THR A 300 -6.51 -4.43 12.24
N ALA A 301 -5.53 -3.55 12.45
CA ALA A 301 -4.24 -3.86 13.05
C ALA A 301 -3.88 -2.78 14.09
N GLY A 302 -3.14 -1.74 13.70
CA GLY A 302 -2.86 -0.60 14.59
C GLY A 302 -4.12 0.14 15.06
N ALA A 303 -5.21 0.09 14.29
CA ALA A 303 -6.50 0.64 14.71
C ALA A 303 -7.03 -0.05 15.98
N LEU A 304 -6.82 -1.36 16.15
CA LEU A 304 -7.16 -2.08 17.39
C LEU A 304 -6.28 -1.61 18.56
N THR A 305 -4.98 -1.43 18.33
CA THR A 305 -4.11 -0.90 19.39
C THR A 305 -4.48 0.54 19.77
N ALA A 306 -4.88 1.36 18.81
CA ALA A 306 -5.39 2.71 19.07
C ALA A 306 -6.72 2.70 19.86
N TRP A 307 -7.62 1.76 19.55
CA TRP A 307 -8.84 1.55 20.30
C TRP A 307 -8.54 1.14 21.77
N LEU A 308 -7.65 0.15 21.96
CA LEU A 308 -7.23 -0.27 23.31
C LEU A 308 -6.60 0.88 24.10
N ARG A 309 -5.75 1.71 23.44
CA ARG A 309 -5.14 2.90 24.01
C ARG A 309 -6.22 3.87 24.51
N ARG A 310 -7.21 4.15 23.68
CA ARG A 310 -8.30 5.09 24.00
C ARG A 310 -9.22 4.57 25.09
N GLU A 311 -9.56 3.28 25.07
CA GLU A 311 -10.58 2.73 25.97
C GLU A 311 -9.99 2.20 27.29
N LEU A 312 -8.83 1.54 27.27
CA LEU A 312 -8.28 0.86 28.43
C LEU A 312 -7.05 1.56 29.06
N TYR A 313 -6.46 2.53 28.39
CA TYR A 313 -5.24 3.23 28.83
C TYR A 313 -5.41 4.75 28.92
N ARG A 314 -6.61 5.21 29.28
CA ARG A 314 -6.90 6.65 29.43
C ARG A 314 -5.98 7.33 30.44
N ASP A 315 -5.67 6.63 31.54
CA ASP A 315 -4.69 7.07 32.54
C ASP A 315 -3.30 7.31 31.96
N ALA A 316 -2.82 6.41 31.09
CA ALA A 316 -1.54 6.55 30.41
C ALA A 316 -1.57 7.69 29.37
N VAL A 317 -2.68 7.86 28.63
CA VAL A 317 -2.88 8.96 27.68
C VAL A 317 -2.89 10.32 28.40
N ASP A 318 -3.53 10.41 29.56
CA ASP A 318 -3.55 11.66 30.35
C ASP A 318 -2.17 11.98 30.96
N ALA A 319 -1.43 10.91 31.36
CA ALA A 319 -0.04 11.07 31.81
C ALA A 319 0.87 11.56 30.67
N GLU A 320 0.76 10.96 29.46
CA GLU A 320 1.50 11.37 28.25
C GLU A 320 1.26 12.85 27.91
N ARG A 321 -0.01 13.30 27.92
CA ARG A 321 -0.39 14.71 27.72
C ARG A 321 0.24 15.66 28.75
N SER A 322 0.57 15.13 29.92
CA SER A 322 1.20 15.86 31.03
C SER A 322 2.72 15.75 31.02
N GLY A 323 3.32 15.22 29.93
CA GLY A 323 4.77 15.05 29.77
C GLY A 323 5.32 13.72 30.32
N GLY A 324 4.47 12.77 30.63
CA GLY A 324 4.83 11.39 31.00
C GLY A 324 5.22 10.53 29.78
N PRO A 325 5.45 9.22 30.00
CA PRO A 325 5.82 8.29 28.94
C PRO A 325 4.70 8.14 27.90
N ASP A 326 5.07 7.80 26.67
CA ASP A 326 4.15 7.46 25.58
C ASP A 326 3.22 6.31 26.02
N ALA A 327 1.91 6.47 25.80
CA ALA A 327 0.94 5.47 26.19
C ALA A 327 1.10 4.14 25.46
N TYR A 328 1.62 4.12 24.22
CA TYR A 328 1.96 2.89 23.51
C TYR A 328 3.15 2.15 24.15
N GLU A 329 4.14 2.89 24.69
CA GLU A 329 5.24 2.27 25.44
C GLU A 329 4.72 1.63 26.74
N VAL A 330 3.77 2.28 27.42
CA VAL A 330 3.11 1.72 28.60
C VAL A 330 2.35 0.44 28.25
N MET A 331 1.59 0.45 27.14
CA MET A 331 0.87 -0.72 26.63
C MET A 331 1.83 -1.87 26.29
N ALA A 332 2.92 -1.60 25.58
CA ALA A 332 3.90 -2.59 25.20
C ALA A 332 4.58 -3.22 26.45
N ARG A 333 4.91 -2.39 27.45
CA ARG A 333 5.46 -2.87 28.72
C ARG A 333 4.47 -3.77 29.48
N ASP A 334 3.20 -3.37 29.59
CA ASP A 334 2.17 -4.15 30.29
C ASP A 334 1.92 -5.48 29.57
N ALA A 335 1.87 -5.50 28.23
CA ALA A 335 1.76 -6.69 27.41
C ALA A 335 3.02 -7.59 27.51
N GLY A 336 4.21 -6.99 27.62
CA GLY A 336 5.47 -7.71 27.78
C GLY A 336 5.63 -8.43 29.14
N GLN A 337 4.84 -8.06 30.15
CA GLN A 337 4.76 -8.78 31.43
C GLN A 337 3.86 -10.02 31.36
N VAL A 338 3.11 -10.17 30.28
CA VAL A 338 2.23 -11.31 30.03
C VAL A 338 2.94 -12.28 29.08
N GLY A 339 2.99 -13.54 29.45
CA GLY A 339 3.62 -14.59 28.63
C GLY A 339 2.87 -14.83 27.31
N PRO A 340 3.53 -15.57 26.38
CA PRO A 340 2.91 -16.04 25.15
C PRO A 340 1.57 -16.75 25.40
N GLY A 341 0.57 -16.44 24.54
CA GLY A 341 -0.77 -17.01 24.65
C GLY A 341 -1.68 -16.33 25.67
N ALA A 342 -1.28 -15.18 26.25
CA ALA A 342 -2.09 -14.32 27.11
C ALA A 342 -2.91 -15.10 28.17
N ASP A 343 -2.30 -16.10 28.81
CA ASP A 343 -2.94 -17.00 29.81
C ASP A 343 -4.26 -17.66 29.33
N GLY A 344 -4.40 -17.87 28.02
CA GLY A 344 -5.56 -18.50 27.40
C GLY A 344 -6.60 -17.51 26.86
N LEU A 345 -6.33 -16.21 26.92
CA LEU A 345 -7.16 -15.20 26.28
C LEU A 345 -6.85 -15.12 24.77
N LEU A 346 -7.87 -15.24 23.93
CA LEU A 346 -7.78 -15.08 22.47
C LEU A 346 -8.54 -13.83 22.05
N CYS A 347 -8.07 -13.19 20.97
CA CYS A 347 -8.73 -12.04 20.35
C CYS A 347 -8.92 -12.28 18.85
N LEU A 348 -10.19 -12.22 18.37
CA LEU A 348 -10.47 -12.02 16.95
C LEU A 348 -10.38 -10.53 16.67
N PRO A 349 -9.45 -10.07 15.83
CA PRO A 349 -9.18 -8.64 15.64
C PRO A 349 -10.14 -7.93 14.67
N TYR A 350 -11.31 -8.47 14.37
CA TYR A 350 -12.24 -8.06 13.31
C TYR A 350 -13.13 -6.87 13.71
N PHE A 351 -12.54 -5.83 14.32
CA PHE A 351 -13.29 -4.69 14.89
C PHE A 351 -13.94 -3.78 13.84
N ALA A 352 -13.54 -3.87 12.58
CA ALA A 352 -14.10 -3.13 11.45
C ALA A 352 -14.50 -4.06 10.29
N GLY A 353 -14.99 -5.26 10.61
CA GLY A 353 -15.09 -6.33 9.63
C GLY A 353 -13.71 -6.87 9.27
N GLU A 354 -13.63 -7.79 8.31
CA GLU A 354 -12.36 -8.30 7.83
C GLU A 354 -12.34 -8.41 6.30
N ARG A 355 -11.18 -8.06 5.73
CA ARG A 355 -10.89 -8.27 4.33
C ARG A 355 -10.36 -9.69 4.09
N THR A 356 -9.20 -9.81 3.53
CA THR A 356 -8.57 -11.11 3.27
C THR A 356 -8.17 -11.81 4.59
N PRO A 357 -8.26 -13.12 4.66
CA PRO A 357 -8.82 -14.04 3.67
C PRO A 357 -10.34 -14.24 3.82
N LEU A 358 -10.99 -13.63 4.79
CA LEU A 358 -12.40 -13.90 5.14
C LEU A 358 -13.38 -13.19 4.20
N ASN A 359 -13.04 -11.96 3.76
CA ASN A 359 -13.88 -11.08 2.95
C ASN A 359 -15.30 -10.89 3.57
N ASP A 360 -15.34 -10.68 4.91
CA ASP A 360 -16.55 -10.51 5.70
C ASP A 360 -16.61 -9.12 6.35
N PRO A 361 -17.34 -8.16 5.78
CA PRO A 361 -17.49 -6.82 6.34
C PRO A 361 -18.32 -6.80 7.64
N GLU A 362 -19.08 -7.87 7.88
CA GLU A 362 -19.94 -8.03 9.06
C GLU A 362 -19.28 -8.81 10.20
N ALA A 363 -18.05 -9.29 10.02
CA ALA A 363 -17.25 -9.87 11.08
C ALA A 363 -17.06 -8.87 12.24
N ARG A 364 -17.00 -9.37 13.47
CA ARG A 364 -16.88 -8.55 14.68
C ARG A 364 -15.75 -9.02 15.58
N GLY A 365 -15.13 -8.07 16.29
CA GLY A 365 -14.09 -8.35 17.28
C GLY A 365 -14.60 -9.14 18.46
N VAL A 366 -13.80 -10.10 18.94
CA VAL A 366 -14.11 -10.95 20.08
C VAL A 366 -12.91 -11.08 21.01
N PHE A 367 -13.12 -10.95 22.31
CA PHE A 367 -12.19 -11.44 23.33
C PHE A 367 -12.79 -12.67 23.97
N PHE A 368 -12.11 -13.82 23.82
CA PHE A 368 -12.61 -15.12 24.28
C PHE A 368 -11.71 -15.74 25.34
N GLY A 369 -12.32 -16.24 26.41
CA GLY A 369 -11.59 -16.89 27.51
C GLY A 369 -11.27 -15.98 28.69
N LEU A 370 -11.92 -14.82 28.84
CA LEU A 370 -11.73 -13.92 29.97
C LEU A 370 -12.04 -14.59 31.33
N THR A 371 -11.13 -14.37 32.27
CA THR A 371 -11.28 -14.75 33.68
C THR A 371 -10.90 -13.57 34.58
N GLU A 372 -11.16 -13.68 35.89
CA GLU A 372 -10.80 -12.64 36.86
C GLU A 372 -9.30 -12.31 36.97
N ARG A 373 -8.43 -13.19 36.45
CA ARG A 373 -6.98 -12.99 36.47
C ARG A 373 -6.47 -12.10 35.34
N HIS A 374 -7.26 -11.94 34.28
CA HIS A 374 -6.85 -11.16 33.13
C HIS A 374 -6.87 -9.66 33.43
N THR A 375 -5.83 -8.98 33.00
CA THR A 375 -5.64 -7.53 33.11
C THR A 375 -5.70 -6.86 31.74
N ARG A 376 -5.64 -5.54 31.70
CA ARG A 376 -5.53 -4.78 30.43
C ARG A 376 -4.28 -5.20 29.62
N GLY A 377 -3.18 -5.59 30.28
CA GLY A 377 -1.98 -6.12 29.62
C GLY A 377 -2.25 -7.42 28.86
N HIS A 378 -3.08 -8.31 29.41
CA HIS A 378 -3.53 -9.53 28.72
C HIS A 378 -4.38 -9.21 27.49
N MET A 379 -5.27 -8.19 27.58
CA MET A 379 -6.06 -7.78 26.42
C MET A 379 -5.19 -7.23 25.29
N VAL A 380 -4.18 -6.39 25.62
CA VAL A 380 -3.22 -5.92 24.60
C VAL A 380 -2.46 -7.08 24.02
N ARG A 381 -1.92 -8.00 24.87
CA ARG A 381 -1.17 -9.18 24.41
C ARG A 381 -2.02 -10.03 23.46
N ALA A 382 -3.24 -10.38 23.86
CA ALA A 382 -4.15 -11.19 23.05
C ALA A 382 -4.51 -10.50 21.71
N ALA A 383 -4.66 -9.18 21.71
CA ALA A 383 -4.91 -8.41 20.49
C ALA A 383 -3.73 -8.46 19.51
N LEU A 384 -2.49 -8.27 20.01
CA LEU A 384 -1.27 -8.38 19.18
C LEU A 384 -1.09 -9.79 18.63
N GLU A 385 -1.37 -10.82 19.43
CA GLU A 385 -1.34 -12.23 19.03
C GLU A 385 -2.46 -12.55 18.02
N GLY A 386 -3.65 -11.98 18.19
CA GLY A 386 -4.75 -12.12 17.22
C GLY A 386 -4.38 -11.60 15.84
N ILE A 387 -3.73 -10.43 15.78
CA ILE A 387 -3.20 -9.89 14.51
C ILE A 387 -2.07 -10.78 13.96
N ALA A 388 -1.20 -11.33 14.83
CA ALA A 388 -0.18 -12.26 14.38
C ALA A 388 -0.78 -13.55 13.78
N TYR A 389 -1.90 -14.06 14.32
CA TYR A 389 -2.63 -15.18 13.71
C TYR A 389 -3.18 -14.84 12.31
N THR A 390 -3.64 -13.60 12.08
CA THR A 390 -4.04 -13.19 10.72
C THR A 390 -2.86 -13.12 9.77
N VAL A 391 -1.68 -12.66 10.21
CA VAL A 391 -0.45 -12.75 9.41
C VAL A 391 -0.14 -14.20 9.04
N ALA A 392 -0.15 -15.10 10.03
CA ALA A 392 0.13 -16.52 9.81
C ALA A 392 -0.92 -17.19 8.90
N ALA A 393 -2.18 -16.73 8.88
CA ALA A 393 -3.18 -17.22 7.95
C ALA A 393 -2.79 -16.95 6.50
N HIS A 394 -2.25 -15.77 6.20
CA HIS A 394 -1.78 -15.45 4.84
C HIS A 394 -0.51 -16.25 4.48
N VAL A 395 0.41 -16.42 5.44
CA VAL A 395 1.59 -17.30 5.26
C VAL A 395 1.15 -18.72 4.93
N ASP A 396 0.16 -19.26 5.65
CA ASP A 396 -0.36 -20.62 5.40
C ASP A 396 -0.99 -20.76 4.01
N ILE A 397 -1.77 -19.78 3.55
CA ILE A 397 -2.36 -19.78 2.20
C ILE A 397 -1.25 -19.81 1.14
N ILE A 398 -0.24 -18.95 1.25
CA ILE A 398 0.85 -18.87 0.30
C ILE A 398 1.64 -20.18 0.26
N GLU A 399 2.03 -20.71 1.42
CA GLU A 399 2.91 -21.89 1.47
C GLU A 399 2.17 -23.21 1.32
N ARG A 400 1.07 -23.39 2.05
CA ARG A 400 0.40 -24.72 2.09
C ARG A 400 -0.56 -24.91 0.93
N ASP A 401 -1.32 -23.87 0.57
CA ASP A 401 -2.34 -24.03 -0.46
C ASP A 401 -1.72 -23.86 -1.86
N HIS A 402 -0.74 -22.95 -2.01
CA HIS A 402 -0.09 -22.67 -3.30
C HIS A 402 1.31 -23.26 -3.44
N GLY A 403 1.93 -23.75 -2.36
CA GLY A 403 3.26 -24.35 -2.40
C GLY A 403 4.38 -23.36 -2.69
N LEU A 404 4.15 -22.07 -2.46
CA LEU A 404 5.09 -20.98 -2.70
C LEU A 404 5.95 -20.74 -1.44
N PRO A 405 7.28 -20.90 -1.50
CA PRO A 405 8.13 -20.73 -0.33
C PRO A 405 8.23 -19.26 0.07
N ILE A 406 8.11 -18.94 1.35
CA ILE A 406 8.41 -17.62 1.88
C ILE A 406 9.82 -17.65 2.46
N GLU A 407 10.75 -16.96 1.80
CA GLU A 407 12.17 -16.92 2.18
C GLU A 407 12.44 -15.81 3.22
N HIS A 408 11.82 -14.64 3.05
CA HIS A 408 12.01 -13.49 3.93
C HIS A 408 10.69 -12.80 4.24
N ILE A 409 10.49 -12.41 5.50
CA ILE A 409 9.38 -11.54 5.93
C ILE A 409 9.95 -10.23 6.45
N MET A 410 9.60 -9.13 5.75
CA MET A 410 9.99 -7.78 6.11
C MET A 410 8.83 -7.05 6.77
N LEU A 411 8.99 -6.66 8.04
CA LEU A 411 8.02 -5.87 8.78
C LEU A 411 8.30 -4.38 8.63
N VAL A 412 7.27 -3.58 8.34
CA VAL A 412 7.34 -2.12 8.23
C VAL A 412 6.14 -1.45 8.90
N GLY A 413 6.19 -0.13 9.01
CA GLY A 413 5.13 0.67 9.59
C GLY A 413 5.24 0.89 11.09
N GLY A 414 4.25 1.62 11.65
CA GLY A 414 4.27 2.05 13.05
C GLY A 414 4.29 0.91 14.07
N GLY A 415 3.73 -0.24 13.71
CA GLY A 415 3.68 -1.44 14.57
C GLY A 415 5.06 -2.02 14.90
N THR A 416 6.07 -1.79 14.06
CA THR A 416 7.44 -2.26 14.30
C THR A 416 8.12 -1.61 15.52
N LYS A 417 7.56 -0.55 16.05
CA LYS A 417 8.01 0.06 17.32
C LYS A 417 7.63 -0.76 18.54
N ASN A 418 6.73 -1.74 18.41
CA ASN A 418 6.29 -2.59 19.52
C ASN A 418 7.00 -3.95 19.47
N PRO A 419 8.02 -4.20 20.34
CA PRO A 419 8.79 -5.42 20.30
C PRO A 419 7.95 -6.68 20.64
N VAL A 420 6.90 -6.53 21.45
CA VAL A 420 5.99 -7.64 21.78
C VAL A 420 5.21 -8.09 20.55
N TRP A 421 4.80 -7.15 19.72
CA TRP A 421 4.06 -7.44 18.48
C TRP A 421 4.94 -8.11 17.45
N MET A 422 6.15 -7.61 17.24
CA MET A 422 7.10 -8.21 16.31
C MET A 422 7.46 -9.65 16.73
N GLN A 423 7.73 -9.86 18.03
CA GLN A 423 8.01 -11.21 18.55
C GLN A 423 6.79 -12.13 18.37
N ALA A 424 5.57 -11.65 18.65
CA ALA A 424 4.36 -12.45 18.45
C ALA A 424 4.19 -12.88 16.99
N ILE A 425 4.52 -12.01 16.00
CA ILE A 425 4.48 -12.39 14.59
C ILE A 425 5.50 -13.48 14.29
N ALA A 426 6.75 -13.32 14.73
CA ALA A 426 7.79 -14.32 14.53
C ALA A 426 7.39 -15.68 15.14
N ASP A 427 6.90 -15.66 16.39
CA ASP A 427 6.52 -16.87 17.14
C ASP A 427 5.31 -17.56 16.52
N VAL A 428 4.26 -16.81 16.16
CA VAL A 428 3.05 -17.40 15.56
C VAL A 428 3.34 -17.98 14.18
N CYS A 429 4.15 -17.29 13.37
CA CYS A 429 4.57 -17.78 12.06
C CYS A 429 5.63 -18.89 12.15
N GLY A 430 6.33 -19.04 13.30
CA GLY A 430 7.40 -20.01 13.48
C GLY A 430 8.62 -19.74 12.61
N ARG A 431 8.91 -18.47 12.30
CA ARG A 431 10.00 -18.08 11.43
C ARG A 431 10.58 -16.71 11.76
N GLU A 432 11.80 -16.52 11.31
CA GLU A 432 12.47 -15.23 11.37
C GLU A 432 11.66 -14.15 10.67
N VAL A 433 11.61 -12.95 11.28
CA VAL A 433 11.11 -11.73 10.64
C VAL A 433 12.14 -10.62 10.79
N SER A 434 12.21 -9.73 9.81
CA SER A 434 13.19 -8.64 9.78
C SER A 434 12.49 -7.27 9.72
N VAL A 435 13.15 -6.23 10.23
CA VAL A 435 12.71 -4.84 10.13
C VAL A 435 13.68 -4.09 9.23
N ALA A 436 13.16 -3.38 8.22
CA ALA A 436 13.97 -2.59 7.32
C ALA A 436 14.73 -1.49 8.08
N LYS A 437 15.97 -1.23 7.66
CA LYS A 437 16.81 -0.18 8.25
C LYS A 437 16.29 1.21 7.98
N VAL A 438 15.71 1.42 6.80
CA VAL A 438 15.11 2.68 6.38
C VAL A 438 13.59 2.49 6.34
N THR A 439 12.87 3.33 7.06
CA THR A 439 11.41 3.25 7.23
C THR A 439 10.71 4.55 6.82
N VAL A 440 11.26 5.25 5.83
CA VAL A 440 10.70 6.53 5.33
C VAL A 440 9.48 6.30 4.44
N GLY A 441 9.39 5.10 3.85
CA GLY A 441 8.26 4.67 3.04
C GLY A 441 8.51 4.70 1.53
N ALA A 442 7.44 4.77 0.75
CA ALA A 442 7.42 4.64 -0.70
C ALA A 442 8.43 5.54 -1.42
N CYS A 443 8.59 6.79 -1.00
CA CYS A 443 9.58 7.69 -1.61
C CYS A 443 11.02 7.16 -1.58
N PHE A 444 11.38 6.31 -0.60
CA PHE A 444 12.68 5.64 -0.61
C PHE A 444 12.73 4.55 -1.68
N GLY A 445 11.66 3.78 -1.87
CA GLY A 445 11.52 2.84 -2.97
C GLY A 445 11.64 3.52 -4.34
N ASP A 446 11.04 4.70 -4.49
CA ASP A 446 11.17 5.53 -5.71
C ASP A 446 12.61 5.92 -5.98
N ALA A 447 13.32 6.37 -4.94
CA ALA A 447 14.73 6.73 -5.06
C ALA A 447 15.63 5.52 -5.38
N LEU A 448 15.31 4.32 -4.84
CA LEU A 448 16.00 3.07 -5.17
C LEU A 448 15.77 2.67 -6.63
N MET A 449 14.53 2.76 -7.12
CA MET A 449 14.19 2.54 -8.54
C MET A 449 14.92 3.55 -9.44
N ALA A 450 14.98 4.83 -9.03
CA ALA A 450 15.74 5.85 -9.74
C ALA A 450 17.25 5.57 -9.75
N ALA A 451 17.81 5.03 -8.65
CA ALA A 451 19.23 4.65 -8.57
C ALA A 451 19.54 3.46 -9.49
N LEU A 452 18.63 2.48 -9.56
CA LEU A 452 18.75 1.34 -10.48
C LEU A 452 18.70 1.81 -11.95
N ALA A 453 17.67 2.53 -12.35
CA ALA A 453 17.50 3.01 -13.72
C ALA A 453 18.54 4.07 -14.12
N GLY A 454 19.01 4.87 -13.17
CA GLY A 454 20.08 5.85 -13.34
C GLY A 454 21.48 5.25 -13.39
N GLY A 455 21.61 3.92 -13.30
CA GLY A 455 22.86 3.18 -13.51
C GLY A 455 23.80 3.14 -12.30
N ALA A 456 23.33 3.43 -11.07
CA ALA A 456 24.12 3.20 -9.86
C ALA A 456 24.26 1.69 -9.58
N TYR A 457 23.27 0.91 -9.96
CA TYR A 457 23.20 -0.53 -9.80
C TYR A 457 22.80 -1.19 -11.11
N SER A 458 23.32 -2.40 -11.36
CA SER A 458 23.08 -3.16 -12.59
C SER A 458 21.88 -4.12 -12.48
N SER A 459 21.43 -4.38 -11.27
CA SER A 459 20.33 -5.32 -10.99
C SER A 459 19.71 -5.12 -9.61
N TRP A 460 18.48 -5.62 -9.43
CA TRP A 460 17.80 -5.71 -8.14
C TRP A 460 18.62 -6.48 -7.09
N GLY A 461 19.29 -7.57 -7.51
CA GLY A 461 20.13 -8.36 -6.61
C GLY A 461 21.40 -7.63 -6.15
N GLU A 462 21.93 -6.67 -6.92
CA GLU A 462 23.00 -5.80 -6.48
C GLU A 462 22.48 -4.77 -5.47
N LEU A 463 21.34 -4.18 -5.73
CA LEU A 463 20.67 -3.24 -4.85
C LEU A 463 20.32 -3.89 -3.50
N ALA A 464 19.81 -5.12 -3.49
CA ALA A 464 19.49 -5.88 -2.29
C ALA A 464 20.69 -6.02 -1.31
N ARG A 465 21.91 -6.14 -1.83
CA ARG A 465 23.11 -6.30 -0.99
C ARG A 465 23.51 -5.01 -0.25
N VAL A 466 23.04 -3.88 -0.72
CA VAL A 466 23.34 -2.56 -0.12
C VAL A 466 22.31 -2.22 0.96
N LEU A 467 21.08 -2.69 0.79
CA LEU A 467 20.04 -2.50 1.79
C LEU A 467 20.29 -3.43 2.99
N GLY A 468 20.31 -2.85 4.16
CA GLY A 468 20.48 -3.60 5.41
C GLY A 468 19.19 -3.69 6.19
N VAL A 469 19.12 -4.68 7.07
CA VAL A 469 18.08 -4.77 8.10
C VAL A 469 18.51 -4.04 9.37
N ALA A 470 17.56 -3.45 10.08
CA ALA A 470 17.83 -2.81 11.38
C ALA A 470 17.85 -3.87 12.48
N GLN A 471 16.98 -4.84 12.38
CA GLN A 471 16.78 -5.88 13.37
C GLN A 471 16.22 -7.14 12.71
N THR A 472 16.65 -8.28 13.20
CA THR A 472 16.11 -9.60 12.92
C THR A 472 15.56 -10.18 14.21
N ILE A 473 14.38 -10.76 14.16
CA ILE A 473 13.69 -11.36 15.30
C ILE A 473 13.50 -12.84 15.00
N GLU A 474 14.19 -13.67 15.78
CA GLU A 474 14.05 -15.12 15.74
C GLU A 474 12.79 -15.57 16.48
N PRO A 475 12.09 -16.61 16.01
CA PRO A 475 10.95 -17.16 16.72
C PRO A 475 11.40 -17.89 17.98
N ASP A 476 10.64 -17.74 19.07
CA ASP A 476 10.69 -18.64 20.22
C ASP A 476 9.86 -19.89 19.87
N MET A 477 10.53 -21.03 19.67
CA MET A 477 9.88 -22.26 19.24
C MET A 477 8.96 -22.88 20.28
N ASP A 478 9.21 -22.66 21.58
CA ASP A 478 8.29 -23.08 22.65
C ASP A 478 6.98 -22.27 22.58
N ALA A 479 7.10 -20.96 22.32
CA ALA A 479 5.94 -20.11 22.06
C ALA A 479 5.23 -20.50 20.76
N HIS A 480 5.98 -20.84 19.71
CA HIS A 480 5.40 -21.31 18.45
C HIS A 480 4.54 -22.55 18.64
N GLU A 481 5.04 -23.57 19.34
CA GLU A 481 4.27 -24.79 19.65
C GLU A 481 2.99 -24.47 20.42
N LEU A 482 3.06 -23.55 21.38
CA LEU A 482 1.90 -23.09 22.13
C LEU A 482 0.87 -22.44 21.19
N TYR A 483 1.29 -21.51 20.31
CA TYR A 483 0.41 -20.84 19.35
C TYR A 483 -0.18 -21.82 18.35
N ALA A 484 0.62 -22.72 17.80
CA ALA A 484 0.17 -23.78 16.88
C ALA A 484 -0.91 -24.66 17.51
N SER A 485 -0.76 -25.03 18.81
CA SER A 485 -1.75 -25.81 19.55
C SER A 485 -3.10 -25.09 19.70
N ARG A 486 -3.13 -23.75 19.66
CA ARG A 486 -4.32 -22.92 19.85
C ARG A 486 -4.92 -22.41 18.54
N ARG A 487 -4.20 -22.54 17.43
CA ARG A 487 -4.62 -22.02 16.12
C ARG A 487 -6.02 -22.49 15.74
N HIS A 488 -6.30 -23.78 15.93
CA HIS A 488 -7.62 -24.34 15.63
C HIS A 488 -8.75 -23.68 16.42
N ILE A 489 -8.48 -23.23 17.67
CA ILE A 489 -9.49 -22.52 18.49
C ILE A 489 -9.75 -21.14 17.89
N PHE A 490 -8.71 -20.43 17.44
CA PHE A 490 -8.83 -19.13 16.80
C PHE A 490 -9.69 -19.22 15.52
N ASP A 491 -9.41 -20.22 14.66
CA ASP A 491 -10.15 -20.43 13.43
C ASP A 491 -11.60 -20.82 13.70
N GLU A 492 -11.84 -21.74 14.66
CA GLU A 492 -13.18 -22.18 15.06
C GLU A 492 -14.01 -21.06 15.72
N LEU A 493 -13.37 -20.11 16.42
CA LEU A 493 -14.09 -18.98 17.03
C LEU A 493 -14.80 -18.12 15.99
N TYR A 494 -14.17 -17.84 14.84
CA TYR A 494 -14.82 -17.14 13.77
C TYR A 494 -15.92 -18.02 13.14
N ALA A 495 -15.57 -19.24 12.72
CA ALA A 495 -16.48 -20.14 12.03
C ALA A 495 -17.77 -20.43 12.82
N ARG A 496 -17.68 -20.50 14.16
CA ARG A 496 -18.85 -20.77 15.01
C ARG A 496 -19.65 -19.52 15.39
N ASN A 497 -19.12 -18.34 15.19
CA ASN A 497 -19.79 -17.09 15.61
C ASN A 497 -20.15 -16.17 14.43
N CYS A 498 -19.73 -16.46 13.20
CA CYS A 498 -19.96 -15.58 12.05
C CYS A 498 -21.48 -15.30 11.85
N ASP A 499 -22.34 -16.33 11.89
CA ASP A 499 -23.78 -16.15 11.75
C ASP A 499 -24.35 -15.22 12.85
N LEU A 500 -23.88 -15.38 14.10
CA LEU A 500 -24.27 -14.51 15.21
C LEU A 500 -23.73 -13.09 15.06
N MET A 501 -22.55 -12.92 14.47
CA MET A 501 -22.00 -11.59 14.17
C MET A 501 -22.87 -10.87 13.14
N HIS A 502 -23.32 -11.59 12.09
CA HIS A 502 -24.22 -11.04 11.06
C HIS A 502 -25.59 -10.67 11.62
N GLU A 503 -26.10 -11.37 12.63
CA GLU A 503 -27.37 -10.99 13.30
C GLU A 503 -27.27 -9.69 14.12
N LEU A 504 -26.06 -9.17 14.40
CA LEU A 504 -25.82 -7.93 15.14
C LEU A 504 -25.82 -6.67 14.28
N VAL A 505 -25.92 -6.80 12.95
CA VAL A 505 -25.73 -5.69 11.97
C VAL A 505 -27.05 -5.27 11.27
#